data_f3fe66a2ebbedd91604e0270cd4f3ac9
#
_entry.id   f3fe66a2ebbedd91604e0270cd4f3ac9
#
_cell.length_a   1.000
_cell.length_b   1.000
_cell.length_c   1.000
_cell.angle_alpha   90.00
_cell.angle_beta   90.00
_cell.angle_gamma   90.00
#
_symmetry.space_group_name_H-M   'P 1'
#
loop_
_entity.id
_entity.type
_entity.pdbx_description
1 polymer ?
#
loop_
_entity_poly.entity_id
_entity_poly.type
_entity_poly.pdbx_seq_one_letter_code
_entity_poly.pdbx_strand_id
1 'polypeptide(L)'
;MRKMKLLFVLLFTVGNAFCFFGQNTEFAHNAMDVTHEVSTHKQVDNSPQVKAVWNDTDGNYINAHGGGILFHNGLYYWFGEHRPKEGFTTEVGVNCYTSSDLHNWTYKGVALAVSEEPGNDIERGCIMERPKVIYNERTGKFVMWFHLELKGQGYGPARAAVAISDKPEGPYRFVRSGRVNPDIYPENMPEADRKLAWNMEKYQKWWTPEWYEAVNRGLFVKRDLKGGQMSRDMTLFVDDDGKAYHIYSSEENLTLHIAELTDDYLQHSGRYIRIFPGGHNEAPALFKKDNMYWMITSGCTGWDPNEARMFSAVSYTHLTLP
;
A
#
# COMPACT_ATOMS: atom_id res chain seq x y z
N MET A 1 23.54 1.40 -12.61
CA MET A 1 23.86 0.48 -11.48
C MET A 1 24.47 1.16 -10.25
N ARG A 2 25.50 2.01 -10.36
CA ARG A 2 26.13 2.68 -9.19
C ARG A 2 25.28 3.80 -8.55
N LYS A 3 24.46 4.52 -9.31
CA LYS A 3 23.65 5.65 -8.80
C LYS A 3 22.43 5.23 -7.98
N MET A 4 21.80 4.11 -8.29
CA MET A 4 20.63 3.61 -7.57
C MET A 4 20.97 3.17 -6.13
N LYS A 5 22.13 2.54 -5.92
CA LYS A 5 22.58 2.15 -4.57
C LYS A 5 22.78 3.35 -3.64
N LEU A 6 23.18 4.52 -4.18
CA LEU A 6 23.51 5.67 -3.36
C LEU A 6 22.28 6.41 -2.81
N LEU A 7 21.19 6.47 -3.57
CA LEU A 7 19.99 7.20 -3.13
C LEU A 7 19.15 6.40 -2.12
N PHE A 8 19.04 5.08 -2.29
CA PHE A 8 18.39 4.23 -1.29
C PHE A 8 19.16 4.23 0.03
N VAL A 9 20.50 4.29 -0.01
CA VAL A 9 21.33 4.43 1.19
C VAL A 9 21.15 5.81 1.85
N LEU A 10 20.94 6.89 1.07
CA LEU A 10 20.69 8.23 1.62
C LEU A 10 19.32 8.34 2.30
N LEU A 11 18.28 7.73 1.74
CA LEU A 11 16.96 7.63 2.39
C LEU A 11 17.01 6.81 3.69
N PHE A 12 17.86 5.79 3.73
CA PHE A 12 18.09 4.98 4.94
C PHE A 12 18.81 5.76 6.06
N THR A 13 19.79 6.58 5.72
CA THR A 13 20.54 7.38 6.71
C THR A 13 19.71 8.49 7.32
N VAL A 14 18.78 9.06 6.59
CA VAL A 14 17.88 10.09 7.13
C VAL A 14 16.80 9.48 8.05
N GLY A 15 16.25 8.31 7.72
CA GLY A 15 15.29 7.61 8.56
C GLY A 15 15.88 7.08 9.87
N ASN A 16 17.13 6.60 9.86
CA ASN A 16 17.81 6.10 11.06
C ASN A 16 18.38 7.22 11.96
N ALA A 17 18.58 8.43 11.44
CA ALA A 17 19.10 9.55 12.23
C ALA A 17 18.05 10.12 13.22
N PHE A 18 16.77 9.87 12.98
CA PHE A 18 15.69 10.36 13.87
C PHE A 18 15.38 9.42 15.06
N CYS A 19 15.90 8.21 15.10
CA CYS A 19 15.66 7.28 16.21
C CYS A 19 16.71 7.31 17.34
N PHE A 20 17.79 8.13 17.27
CA PHE A 20 18.90 8.00 18.22
C PHE A 20 19.41 9.31 18.82
N PHE A 21 18.64 10.37 18.97
CA PHE A 21 19.12 11.52 19.75
C PHE A 21 18.05 12.12 20.67
N GLY A 22 17.82 11.47 21.79
CA GLY A 22 17.48 12.15 23.02
C GLY A 22 18.72 12.24 23.88
N GLN A 23 19.45 13.34 23.84
CA GLN A 23 20.10 14.10 24.89
C GLN A 23 21.28 14.95 24.37
N ASN A 24 21.12 16.25 24.60
CA ASN A 24 22.14 17.30 24.76
C ASN A 24 23.21 17.49 23.69
N THR A 25 23.07 18.56 22.91
CA THR A 25 24.11 19.61 22.83
C THR A 25 23.53 20.89 22.18
N GLU A 26 23.80 22.01 22.83
CA GLU A 26 23.58 23.37 22.36
C GLU A 26 24.23 23.60 21.00
N PHE A 27 23.46 24.09 20.00
CA PHE A 27 24.00 24.86 18.90
C PHE A 27 23.24 26.16 18.75
N ALA A 28 24.05 27.20 18.78
CA ALA A 28 23.68 28.58 18.78
C ALA A 28 22.96 29.04 17.52
N HIS A 29 22.03 29.94 17.75
CA HIS A 29 21.33 30.87 16.87
C HIS A 29 22.07 31.31 15.61
N ASN A 30 21.36 31.22 14.47
CA ASN A 30 21.26 32.32 13.50
C ASN A 30 19.84 32.31 12.95
N ALA A 31 18.99 33.10 13.59
CA ALA A 31 17.67 33.43 13.12
C ALA A 31 17.78 34.44 11.97
N MET A 32 17.42 34.07 10.76
CA MET A 32 17.02 35.02 9.74
C MET A 32 15.55 35.39 10.01
N ASP A 33 15.40 36.65 10.38
CA ASP A 33 14.12 37.34 10.55
C ASP A 33 13.42 37.41 9.18
N VAL A 34 12.42 36.56 8.95
CA VAL A 34 11.47 36.71 7.85
C VAL A 34 10.15 37.12 8.48
N THR A 35 9.91 38.42 8.56
CA THR A 35 8.60 38.98 8.87
C THR A 35 7.64 38.65 7.72
N HIS A 36 6.85 37.60 7.85
CA HIS A 36 5.68 37.39 7.05
C HIS A 36 4.47 38.07 7.73
N GLU A 37 3.89 39.04 7.03
CA GLU A 37 2.58 39.59 7.39
C GLU A 37 1.58 38.43 7.49
N VAL A 38 1.12 38.19 8.71
CA VAL A 38 0.02 37.26 8.97
C VAL A 38 -1.26 37.95 8.54
N SER A 39 -1.73 37.64 7.32
CA SER A 39 -3.08 37.92 6.90
C SER A 39 -4.05 37.21 7.87
N THR A 40 -4.80 37.97 8.63
CA THR A 40 -5.86 37.44 9.48
C THR A 40 -7.02 36.95 8.63
N HIS A 41 -6.87 35.78 8.02
CA HIS A 41 -8.03 35.04 7.58
C HIS A 41 -8.75 34.53 8.84
N LYS A 42 -10.02 34.92 9.00
CA LYS A 42 -10.93 34.29 9.96
C LYS A 42 -10.78 32.77 9.78
N GLN A 43 -10.20 32.16 10.79
CA GLN A 43 -10.18 30.71 10.89
C GLN A 43 -11.65 30.28 11.01
N VAL A 44 -12.19 29.80 9.89
CA VAL A 44 -13.37 28.94 9.96
C VAL A 44 -12.87 27.70 10.67
N ASP A 45 -13.40 27.43 11.85
CA ASP A 45 -13.11 26.21 12.61
C ASP A 45 -13.70 25.01 11.82
N ASN A 46 -12.93 24.56 10.84
CA ASN A 46 -13.17 23.36 10.06
C ASN A 46 -12.45 22.16 10.68
N SER A 47 -12.18 22.18 11.97
CA SER A 47 -11.74 20.96 12.66
C SER A 47 -12.82 19.91 12.40
N PRO A 48 -12.48 18.76 11.77
CA PRO A 48 -13.45 17.70 11.57
C PRO A 48 -13.95 17.31 12.96
N GLN A 49 -15.23 17.49 13.18
CA GLN A 49 -15.89 16.94 14.37
C GLN A 49 -15.64 15.42 14.30
N VAL A 50 -14.79 14.91 15.17
CA VAL A 50 -14.29 13.51 15.23
C VAL A 50 -15.39 12.45 15.36
N LYS A 51 -16.66 12.85 15.21
CA LYS A 51 -17.87 11.99 15.24
C LYS A 51 -18.85 12.21 14.10
N ALA A 52 -18.50 12.97 13.06
CA ALA A 52 -19.40 13.09 11.93
C ALA A 52 -19.36 11.79 11.12
N VAL A 53 -20.42 11.01 11.19
CA VAL A 53 -20.66 9.90 10.28
C VAL A 53 -20.76 10.50 8.87
N TRP A 54 -19.94 10.03 7.94
CA TRP A 54 -19.98 10.49 6.57
C TRP A 54 -21.07 9.70 5.81
N ASN A 55 -22.09 10.42 5.38
CA ASN A 55 -23.23 9.84 4.66
C ASN A 55 -23.12 10.09 3.15
N ASP A 56 -23.69 9.20 2.39
CA ASP A 56 -23.90 9.37 0.95
C ASP A 56 -25.06 10.35 0.65
N THR A 57 -25.31 10.61 -0.62
CA THR A 57 -26.37 11.52 -1.08
C THR A 57 -27.80 11.06 -0.72
N ASP A 58 -27.98 9.79 -0.38
CA ASP A 58 -29.24 9.22 0.06
C ASP A 58 -29.39 9.21 1.59
N GLY A 59 -28.37 9.73 2.31
CA GLY A 59 -28.35 9.81 3.76
C GLY A 59 -27.89 8.52 4.47
N ASN A 60 -27.39 7.52 3.73
CA ASN A 60 -26.88 6.29 4.31
C ASN A 60 -25.39 6.43 4.65
N TYR A 61 -24.95 5.71 5.68
CA TYR A 61 -23.54 5.63 6.03
C TYR A 61 -22.68 5.11 4.88
N ILE A 62 -21.59 5.82 4.55
CA ILE A 62 -20.62 5.36 3.54
C ILE A 62 -19.81 4.21 4.13
N ASN A 63 -20.02 3.02 3.60
CA ASN A 63 -19.28 1.82 3.98
C ASN A 63 -18.28 1.45 2.86
N ALA A 64 -17.11 2.11 2.89
CA ALA A 64 -16.02 1.96 1.93
C ALA A 64 -14.67 1.99 2.64
N HIS A 65 -14.46 1.03 3.55
CA HIS A 65 -13.28 0.96 4.40
C HIS A 65 -12.01 0.62 3.60
N GLY A 66 -10.84 1.10 4.06
CA GLY A 66 -9.53 0.80 3.49
C GLY A 66 -9.35 1.16 2.02
N GLY A 67 -10.22 2.00 1.49
CA GLY A 67 -10.43 2.19 0.08
C GLY A 67 -9.37 2.98 -0.68
N GLY A 68 -9.65 3.14 -1.96
CA GLY A 68 -8.90 3.97 -2.90
C GLY A 68 -9.82 4.73 -3.82
N ILE A 69 -9.31 5.83 -4.36
CA ILE A 69 -10.05 6.70 -5.28
C ILE A 69 -9.40 6.64 -6.66
N LEU A 70 -10.22 6.36 -7.68
CA LEU A 70 -9.88 6.51 -9.09
C LEU A 70 -10.53 7.79 -9.62
N PHE A 71 -9.78 8.66 -10.29
CA PHE A 71 -10.35 9.74 -11.12
C PHE A 71 -10.38 9.28 -12.57
N HIS A 72 -11.58 9.29 -13.17
CA HIS A 72 -11.74 8.89 -14.56
C HIS A 72 -12.89 9.67 -15.21
N ASN A 73 -12.65 10.26 -16.39
CA ASN A 73 -13.65 10.99 -17.17
C ASN A 73 -14.44 12.04 -16.36
N GLY A 74 -13.76 12.81 -15.51
CA GLY A 74 -14.35 13.91 -14.75
C GLY A 74 -15.09 13.49 -13.48
N LEU A 75 -15.07 12.20 -13.12
CA LEU A 75 -15.66 11.67 -11.89
C LEU A 75 -14.62 10.97 -11.03
N TYR A 76 -14.82 11.05 -9.74
CA TYR A 76 -14.10 10.27 -8.73
C TYR A 76 -14.91 9.02 -8.40
N TYR A 77 -14.23 7.88 -8.31
CA TYR A 77 -14.79 6.58 -7.94
C TYR A 77 -14.09 6.12 -6.68
N TRP A 78 -14.80 6.01 -5.58
CA TRP A 78 -14.27 5.52 -4.32
C TRP A 78 -14.66 4.05 -4.16
N PHE A 79 -13.65 3.18 -4.12
CA PHE A 79 -13.80 1.76 -3.85
C PHE A 79 -13.36 1.48 -2.43
N GLY A 80 -14.11 0.71 -1.69
CA GLY A 80 -13.75 0.28 -0.34
C GLY A 80 -14.47 -0.98 0.06
N GLU A 81 -13.85 -1.73 0.96
CA GLU A 81 -14.47 -2.94 1.48
C GLU A 81 -15.73 -2.61 2.26
N HIS A 82 -16.78 -3.41 2.06
CA HIS A 82 -17.96 -3.37 2.92
C HIS A 82 -17.62 -4.04 4.25
N ARG A 83 -17.43 -3.24 5.30
CA ARG A 83 -17.19 -3.76 6.66
C ARG A 83 -18.50 -4.16 7.32
N PRO A 84 -18.58 -5.38 7.89
CA PRO A 84 -19.69 -5.75 8.77
C PRO A 84 -19.62 -4.91 10.05
N LYS A 85 -20.72 -4.88 10.81
CA LYS A 85 -20.75 -4.20 12.11
C LYS A 85 -19.81 -4.82 13.14
N GLU A 86 -19.59 -6.11 13.03
CA GLU A 86 -18.74 -6.90 13.91
C GLU A 86 -17.82 -7.80 13.08
N GLY A 87 -16.57 -7.95 13.53
CA GLY A 87 -15.57 -8.80 12.89
C GLY A 87 -14.88 -8.16 11.66
N PHE A 88 -14.14 -9.00 10.93
CA PHE A 88 -13.29 -8.57 9.80
C PHE A 88 -13.58 -9.36 8.52
N THR A 89 -14.45 -10.37 8.56
CA THR A 89 -14.78 -11.18 7.39
C THR A 89 -15.63 -10.40 6.40
N THR A 90 -15.39 -10.63 5.12
CA THR A 90 -16.11 -9.98 4.04
C THR A 90 -17.38 -10.77 3.70
N GLU A 91 -18.52 -10.16 3.97
CA GLU A 91 -19.84 -10.77 3.72
C GLU A 91 -20.49 -10.25 2.42
N VAL A 92 -20.05 -9.10 1.92
CA VAL A 92 -20.64 -8.44 0.74
C VAL A 92 -19.61 -8.30 -0.38
N GLY A 93 -18.47 -7.68 -0.10
CA GLY A 93 -17.40 -7.41 -1.08
C GLY A 93 -16.92 -5.98 -1.05
N VAL A 94 -16.64 -5.43 -2.22
CA VAL A 94 -16.16 -4.05 -2.43
C VAL A 94 -17.29 -3.17 -2.93
N ASN A 95 -17.58 -2.09 -2.19
CA ASN A 95 -18.55 -1.07 -2.59
C ASN A 95 -17.90 -0.03 -3.51
N CYS A 96 -18.72 0.61 -4.36
CA CYS A 96 -18.34 1.75 -5.16
C CYS A 96 -19.26 2.95 -4.88
N TYR A 97 -18.64 4.12 -4.73
CA TYR A 97 -19.31 5.44 -4.66
C TYR A 97 -18.71 6.35 -5.71
N THR A 98 -19.50 7.32 -6.19
CA THR A 98 -19.02 8.33 -7.15
C THR A 98 -19.25 9.74 -6.64
N SER A 99 -18.34 10.65 -7.02
CA SER A 99 -18.42 12.07 -6.69
C SER A 99 -17.82 12.91 -7.80
N SER A 100 -18.34 14.13 -8.00
CA SER A 100 -17.70 15.15 -8.84
C SER A 100 -16.85 16.14 -8.05
N ASP A 101 -16.95 16.16 -6.71
CA ASP A 101 -16.39 17.19 -5.84
C ASP A 101 -15.64 16.66 -4.62
N LEU A 102 -15.53 15.32 -4.44
CA LEU A 102 -14.93 14.63 -3.30
C LEU A 102 -15.67 14.87 -1.95
N HIS A 103 -16.80 15.54 -1.95
CA HIS A 103 -17.61 15.82 -0.77
C HIS A 103 -18.94 15.07 -0.79
N ASN A 104 -19.64 15.12 -1.92
CA ASN A 104 -20.93 14.50 -2.11
C ASN A 104 -20.76 13.18 -2.85
N TRP A 105 -21.00 12.06 -2.15
CA TRP A 105 -20.79 10.73 -2.68
C TRP A 105 -22.11 10.00 -2.93
N THR A 106 -22.29 9.47 -4.12
CA THR A 106 -23.46 8.67 -4.51
C THR A 106 -23.09 7.20 -4.58
N TYR A 107 -23.84 6.35 -3.88
CA TYR A 107 -23.64 4.91 -3.91
C TYR A 107 -23.96 4.32 -5.29
N LYS A 108 -23.10 3.49 -5.84
CA LYS A 108 -23.22 2.84 -7.15
C LYS A 108 -23.44 1.33 -7.06
N GLY A 109 -23.43 0.78 -5.88
CA GLY A 109 -23.60 -0.65 -5.66
C GLY A 109 -22.31 -1.36 -5.29
N VAL A 110 -22.38 -2.69 -5.25
CA VAL A 110 -21.25 -3.59 -5.01
C VAL A 110 -20.46 -3.74 -6.30
N ALA A 111 -19.23 -3.20 -6.32
CA ALA A 111 -18.36 -3.27 -7.49
C ALA A 111 -17.78 -4.69 -7.69
N LEU A 112 -17.36 -5.37 -6.61
CA LEU A 112 -16.93 -6.76 -6.61
C LEU A 112 -17.62 -7.49 -5.47
N ALA A 113 -18.50 -8.43 -5.78
CA ALA A 113 -19.15 -9.27 -4.77
C ALA A 113 -18.27 -10.47 -4.38
N VAL A 114 -18.43 -10.92 -3.13
CA VAL A 114 -17.91 -12.23 -2.72
C VAL A 114 -18.55 -13.34 -3.53
N SER A 115 -17.88 -14.48 -3.64
CA SER A 115 -18.41 -15.68 -4.29
C SER A 115 -19.23 -16.51 -3.29
N GLU A 116 -20.36 -17.05 -3.74
CA GLU A 116 -21.12 -18.06 -3.00
C GLU A 116 -20.61 -19.49 -3.28
N GLU A 117 -19.66 -19.64 -4.19
CA GLU A 117 -19.11 -20.94 -4.57
C GLU A 117 -18.08 -21.40 -3.52
N PRO A 118 -18.30 -22.55 -2.86
CA PRO A 118 -17.37 -23.07 -1.88
C PRO A 118 -15.99 -23.36 -2.49
N GLY A 119 -14.94 -22.93 -1.80
CA GLY A 119 -13.55 -23.10 -2.23
C GLY A 119 -13.07 -22.04 -3.24
N ASN A 120 -13.91 -21.10 -3.62
CA ASN A 120 -13.47 -19.92 -4.36
C ASN A 120 -12.59 -19.04 -3.46
N ASP A 121 -11.50 -18.48 -3.99
CA ASP A 121 -10.59 -17.65 -3.20
C ASP A 121 -11.30 -16.45 -2.54
N ILE A 122 -12.31 -15.88 -3.21
CA ILE A 122 -13.15 -14.79 -2.68
C ILE A 122 -14.50 -15.32 -2.13
N GLU A 123 -14.53 -16.55 -1.62
CA GLU A 123 -15.72 -17.10 -0.98
C GLU A 123 -16.17 -16.20 0.17
N ARG A 124 -17.51 -16.06 0.35
CA ARG A 124 -18.13 -15.36 1.50
C ARG A 124 -17.47 -15.79 2.81
N GLY A 125 -17.01 -14.80 3.61
CA GLY A 125 -16.25 -15.05 4.84
C GLY A 125 -14.73 -15.06 4.62
N CYS A 126 -14.22 -14.74 3.40
CA CYS A 126 -12.84 -14.32 3.19
C CYS A 126 -12.56 -12.94 3.83
N ILE A 127 -11.35 -12.42 3.73
CA ILE A 127 -11.04 -11.04 4.12
C ILE A 127 -10.48 -10.32 2.89
N MET A 128 -11.23 -9.33 2.40
CA MET A 128 -10.78 -8.43 1.33
C MET A 128 -10.43 -7.09 1.94
N GLU A 129 -9.22 -6.60 1.70
CA GLU A 129 -8.77 -5.31 2.24
C GLU A 129 -8.08 -4.46 1.19
N ARG A 130 -8.11 -3.14 1.39
CA ARG A 130 -7.34 -2.17 0.61
C ARG A 130 -7.61 -2.20 -0.91
N PRO A 131 -8.83 -2.32 -1.42
CA PRO A 131 -9.07 -2.34 -2.86
C PRO A 131 -8.60 -1.04 -3.52
N LYS A 132 -7.89 -1.18 -4.65
CA LYS A 132 -7.43 -0.08 -5.50
C LYS A 132 -7.74 -0.40 -6.94
N VAL A 133 -8.16 0.60 -7.70
CA VAL A 133 -8.49 0.45 -9.11
C VAL A 133 -7.62 1.38 -9.94
N ILE A 134 -7.08 0.85 -11.03
CA ILE A 134 -6.40 1.61 -12.09
C ILE A 134 -7.03 1.30 -13.44
N TYR A 135 -6.99 2.28 -14.35
CA TYR A 135 -7.43 2.10 -15.72
C TYR A 135 -6.24 1.75 -16.61
N ASN A 136 -6.38 0.71 -17.41
CA ASN A 136 -5.39 0.33 -18.41
C ASN A 136 -5.83 0.84 -19.78
N GLU A 137 -5.19 1.90 -20.27
CA GLU A 137 -5.52 2.54 -21.55
C GLU A 137 -5.36 1.59 -22.74
N ARG A 138 -4.37 0.67 -22.66
CA ARG A 138 -4.06 -0.26 -23.76
C ARG A 138 -5.14 -1.33 -23.93
N THR A 139 -5.71 -1.82 -22.85
CA THR A 139 -6.73 -2.88 -22.87
C THR A 139 -8.16 -2.33 -22.74
N GLY A 140 -8.31 -1.06 -22.36
CA GLY A 140 -9.60 -0.45 -22.06
C GLY A 140 -10.29 -1.03 -20.82
N LYS A 141 -9.53 -1.67 -19.92
CA LYS A 141 -10.06 -2.34 -18.72
C LYS A 141 -9.76 -1.55 -17.45
N PHE A 142 -10.67 -1.62 -16.51
CA PHE A 142 -10.47 -1.24 -15.13
C PHE A 142 -9.97 -2.47 -14.38
N VAL A 143 -8.82 -2.34 -13.69
CA VAL A 143 -8.16 -3.41 -12.98
C VAL A 143 -8.16 -3.08 -11.50
N MET A 144 -8.80 -3.92 -10.70
CA MET A 144 -8.82 -3.83 -9.25
C MET A 144 -7.82 -4.82 -8.66
N TRP A 145 -6.94 -4.33 -7.78
CA TRP A 145 -6.12 -5.15 -6.91
C TRP A 145 -6.53 -4.96 -5.47
N PHE A 146 -6.39 -6.02 -4.66
CA PHE A 146 -6.70 -5.98 -3.22
C PHE A 146 -5.91 -7.05 -2.46
N HIS A 147 -5.73 -6.83 -1.18
CA HIS A 147 -5.25 -7.82 -0.23
C HIS A 147 -6.36 -8.84 0.04
N LEU A 148 -6.00 -10.12 0.04
CA LEU A 148 -6.94 -11.22 0.23
C LEU A 148 -6.40 -12.23 1.23
N GLU A 149 -7.22 -12.52 2.25
CA GLU A 149 -7.04 -13.68 3.11
C GLU A 149 -8.17 -14.68 2.87
N LEU A 150 -7.80 -15.94 2.77
CA LEU A 150 -8.76 -17.01 2.48
C LEU A 150 -9.64 -17.30 3.70
N LYS A 151 -10.89 -17.67 3.45
CA LYS A 151 -11.87 -18.01 4.48
C LYS A 151 -11.30 -18.97 5.51
N GLY A 152 -11.42 -18.62 6.80
CA GLY A 152 -11.01 -19.44 7.92
C GLY A 152 -9.52 -19.63 8.13
N GLN A 153 -8.64 -18.92 7.36
CA GLN A 153 -7.19 -19.07 7.44
C GLN A 153 -6.48 -17.89 8.13
N GLY A 154 -7.25 -16.94 8.70
CA GLY A 154 -6.69 -15.75 9.32
C GLY A 154 -5.83 -14.95 8.35
N TYR A 155 -4.77 -14.32 8.85
CA TYR A 155 -3.84 -13.50 8.04
C TYR A 155 -2.60 -14.27 7.52
N GLY A 156 -2.71 -15.61 7.41
CA GLY A 156 -1.62 -16.46 6.92
C GLY A 156 -1.44 -16.47 5.40
N PRO A 157 -2.50 -16.54 4.58
CA PRO A 157 -2.39 -16.55 3.12
C PRO A 157 -1.67 -15.32 2.56
N ALA A 158 -1.99 -14.11 3.00
CA ALA A 158 -1.38 -12.84 2.60
C ALA A 158 -1.23 -12.73 1.07
N ARG A 159 -2.36 -12.84 0.35
CA ARG A 159 -2.38 -12.88 -1.11
C ARG A 159 -2.66 -11.50 -1.72
N ALA A 160 -2.08 -11.23 -2.87
CA ALA A 160 -2.55 -10.22 -3.79
C ALA A 160 -3.63 -10.83 -4.69
N ALA A 161 -4.73 -10.12 -4.88
CA ALA A 161 -5.86 -10.57 -5.67
C ALA A 161 -6.23 -9.55 -6.75
N VAL A 162 -6.74 -10.02 -7.90
CA VAL A 162 -7.04 -9.22 -9.09
C VAL A 162 -8.44 -9.49 -9.59
N ALA A 163 -9.15 -8.41 -9.92
CA ALA A 163 -10.44 -8.42 -10.61
C ALA A 163 -10.46 -7.38 -11.74
N ILE A 164 -11.31 -7.58 -12.75
CA ILE A 164 -11.40 -6.69 -13.92
C ILE A 164 -12.84 -6.32 -14.24
N SER A 165 -13.02 -5.13 -14.84
CA SER A 165 -14.31 -4.67 -15.36
C SER A 165 -14.12 -3.88 -16.65
N ASP A 166 -15.19 -3.81 -17.45
CA ASP A 166 -15.32 -2.92 -18.62
C ASP A 166 -15.80 -1.52 -18.21
N LYS A 167 -16.32 -1.36 -17.00
CA LYS A 167 -16.86 -0.12 -16.46
C LYS A 167 -16.18 0.25 -15.14
N PRO A 168 -15.96 1.54 -14.88
CA PRO A 168 -15.30 1.95 -13.64
C PRO A 168 -16.04 1.47 -12.39
N GLU A 169 -17.37 1.59 -12.34
CA GLU A 169 -18.16 1.18 -11.18
C GLU A 169 -18.36 -0.34 -11.04
N GLY A 170 -17.96 -1.12 -12.04
CA GLY A 170 -18.16 -2.56 -12.07
C GLY A 170 -19.38 -3.01 -12.89
N PRO A 171 -19.89 -4.27 -12.73
CA PRO A 171 -19.35 -5.27 -11.82
C PRO A 171 -17.95 -5.76 -12.25
N TYR A 172 -17.09 -5.96 -11.26
CA TYR A 172 -15.79 -6.59 -11.46
C TYR A 172 -15.92 -8.10 -11.42
N ARG A 173 -15.15 -8.76 -12.27
CA ARG A 173 -15.01 -10.21 -12.28
C ARG A 173 -13.66 -10.60 -11.68
N PHE A 174 -13.67 -11.40 -10.64
CA PHE A 174 -12.45 -11.96 -10.05
C PHE A 174 -11.66 -12.76 -11.09
N VAL A 175 -10.35 -12.58 -11.12
CA VAL A 175 -9.44 -13.24 -12.05
C VAL A 175 -8.61 -14.29 -11.34
N ARG A 176 -7.91 -13.91 -10.29
CA ARG A 176 -7.01 -14.79 -9.54
C ARG A 176 -6.54 -14.16 -8.23
N SER A 177 -5.95 -14.97 -7.38
CA SER A 177 -5.12 -14.52 -6.27
C SER A 177 -3.87 -15.38 -6.10
N GLY A 178 -2.90 -14.88 -5.34
CA GLY A 178 -1.70 -15.61 -4.99
C GLY A 178 -0.68 -14.76 -4.26
N ARG A 179 0.33 -15.41 -3.70
CA ARG A 179 1.51 -14.70 -3.20
C ARG A 179 2.34 -14.17 -4.37
N VAL A 180 3.18 -13.19 -4.10
CA VAL A 180 3.85 -12.38 -5.12
C VAL A 180 5.24 -12.96 -5.46
N ASN A 181 5.56 -13.04 -6.76
CA ASN A 181 6.88 -13.37 -7.31
C ASN A 181 7.54 -14.61 -6.69
N PRO A 182 6.91 -15.81 -6.77
CA PRO A 182 7.53 -17.05 -6.32
C PRO A 182 8.84 -17.32 -7.08
N ASP A 183 9.84 -17.85 -6.37
CA ASP A 183 11.19 -18.18 -6.85
C ASP A 183 12.01 -17.00 -7.38
N ILE A 184 11.58 -15.76 -7.14
CA ILE A 184 12.27 -14.55 -7.60
C ILE A 184 12.77 -13.73 -6.41
N TYR A 185 14.06 -13.35 -6.46
CA TYR A 185 14.64 -12.42 -5.49
C TYR A 185 14.40 -10.96 -5.89
N PRO A 186 14.27 -10.05 -4.92
CA PRO A 186 14.23 -8.62 -5.21
C PRO A 186 15.52 -8.15 -5.88
N GLU A 187 15.40 -7.27 -6.89
CA GLU A 187 16.55 -6.81 -7.69
C GLU A 187 17.61 -6.14 -6.83
N ASN A 188 17.21 -5.42 -5.79
CA ASN A 188 18.13 -4.72 -4.89
C ASN A 188 18.67 -5.57 -3.73
N MET A 189 18.38 -6.87 -3.68
CA MET A 189 18.97 -7.78 -2.68
C MET A 189 20.39 -8.17 -3.11
N PRO A 190 21.42 -7.90 -2.28
CA PRO A 190 22.79 -8.25 -2.59
C PRO A 190 22.99 -9.76 -2.82
N GLU A 191 23.83 -10.12 -3.78
CA GLU A 191 24.14 -11.52 -4.09
C GLU A 191 24.68 -12.29 -2.88
N ALA A 192 25.47 -11.62 -2.03
CA ALA A 192 25.98 -12.21 -0.79
C ALA A 192 24.83 -12.63 0.15
N ASP A 193 23.77 -11.83 0.23
CA ASP A 193 22.61 -12.13 1.08
C ASP A 193 21.72 -13.21 0.46
N ARG A 194 21.61 -13.26 -0.88
CA ARG A 194 20.92 -14.37 -1.57
C ARG A 194 21.55 -15.72 -1.29
N LYS A 195 22.87 -15.77 -1.09
CA LYS A 195 23.64 -17.02 -0.82
C LYS A 195 23.62 -17.45 0.65
N LEU A 196 23.21 -16.58 1.59
CA LEU A 196 23.16 -16.93 3.00
C LEU A 196 22.17 -18.06 3.26
N ALA A 197 22.60 -19.05 4.03
CA ALA A 197 21.71 -20.06 4.58
C ALA A 197 21.18 -19.56 5.93
N TRP A 198 19.87 -19.33 6.01
CA TRP A 198 19.22 -18.92 7.24
C TRP A 198 18.69 -20.12 8.01
N ASN A 199 19.07 -20.24 9.29
CA ASN A 199 18.40 -21.15 10.21
C ASN A 199 17.30 -20.35 10.93
N MET A 200 16.05 -20.53 10.50
CA MET A 200 14.90 -19.81 11.04
C MET A 200 14.71 -20.01 12.54
N GLU A 201 15.15 -21.16 13.10
CA GLU A 201 15.04 -21.42 14.52
C GLU A 201 15.85 -20.46 15.39
N LYS A 202 16.94 -19.90 14.85
CA LYS A 202 17.74 -18.89 15.54
C LYS A 202 17.04 -17.55 15.69
N TYR A 203 16.00 -17.29 14.89
CA TYR A 203 15.33 -15.99 14.81
C TYR A 203 13.87 -16.03 15.31
N GLN A 204 13.55 -16.99 16.16
CA GLN A 204 12.22 -17.08 16.77
C GLN A 204 11.94 -15.95 17.76
N LYS A 205 13.00 -15.43 18.42
CA LYS A 205 12.88 -14.27 19.28
C LYS A 205 13.02 -12.99 18.44
N TRP A 206 11.91 -12.39 18.14
CA TRP A 206 11.83 -11.14 17.38
C TRP A 206 12.35 -9.96 18.21
N TRP A 207 12.69 -8.86 17.53
CA TRP A 207 13.12 -7.58 18.12
C TRP A 207 14.50 -7.60 18.77
N THR A 208 15.31 -8.61 18.53
CA THR A 208 16.74 -8.58 18.90
C THR A 208 17.56 -7.91 17.80
N PRO A 209 18.74 -7.33 18.10
CA PRO A 209 19.62 -6.77 17.08
C PRO A 209 19.97 -7.76 15.96
N GLU A 210 20.25 -9.01 16.31
CA GLU A 210 20.57 -10.08 15.35
C GLU A 210 19.37 -10.41 14.45
N TRP A 211 18.16 -10.37 15.00
CA TRP A 211 16.93 -10.57 14.23
C TRP A 211 16.72 -9.40 13.25
N TYR A 212 16.89 -8.14 13.68
CA TYR A 212 16.80 -6.97 12.81
C TYR A 212 17.84 -7.02 11.69
N GLU A 213 19.08 -7.38 11.98
CA GLU A 213 20.11 -7.57 10.96
C GLU A 213 19.68 -8.62 9.92
N ALA A 214 19.17 -9.76 10.38
CA ALA A 214 18.69 -10.82 9.51
C ALA A 214 17.50 -10.37 8.62
N VAL A 215 16.53 -9.64 9.18
CA VAL A 215 15.42 -9.05 8.42
C VAL A 215 15.94 -8.09 7.36
N ASN A 216 16.84 -7.19 7.73
CA ASN A 216 17.43 -6.24 6.78
C ASN A 216 18.13 -6.96 5.61
N ARG A 217 18.73 -8.09 5.86
CA ARG A 217 19.42 -8.93 4.86
C ARG A 217 18.49 -9.91 4.12
N GLY A 218 17.17 -9.87 4.38
CA GLY A 218 16.18 -10.63 3.64
C GLY A 218 15.83 -12.00 4.21
N LEU A 219 15.86 -12.16 5.53
CA LEU A 219 15.44 -13.39 6.21
C LEU A 219 14.07 -13.89 5.72
N PHE A 220 13.07 -13.01 5.72
CA PHE A 220 11.72 -13.36 5.32
C PHE A 220 11.55 -13.50 3.80
N VAL A 221 12.31 -12.74 2.99
CA VAL A 221 12.36 -12.97 1.54
C VAL A 221 12.74 -14.41 1.23
N LYS A 222 13.75 -14.94 1.92
CA LYS A 222 14.21 -16.33 1.71
C LYS A 222 13.23 -17.36 2.27
N ARG A 223 12.60 -17.08 3.41
CA ARG A 223 11.55 -17.94 3.97
C ARG A 223 10.44 -18.16 2.94
N ASP A 224 10.00 -17.07 2.31
CA ASP A 224 8.83 -17.04 1.44
C ASP A 224 9.19 -17.22 -0.05
N LEU A 225 10.47 -17.42 -0.38
CA LEU A 225 10.97 -17.44 -1.76
C LEU A 225 10.17 -18.40 -2.65
N LYS A 226 10.03 -19.65 -2.25
CA LYS A 226 9.35 -20.68 -3.06
C LYS A 226 7.84 -20.49 -3.14
N GLY A 227 7.22 -20.05 -2.04
CA GLY A 227 5.78 -19.86 -1.97
C GLY A 227 5.31 -18.52 -2.53
N GLY A 228 6.23 -17.62 -2.78
CA GLY A 228 5.96 -16.21 -3.12
C GLY A 228 5.88 -15.32 -1.87
N GLN A 229 6.17 -14.04 -2.07
CA GLN A 229 6.18 -13.03 -1.02
C GLN A 229 4.76 -12.70 -0.54
N MET A 230 4.62 -12.41 0.74
CA MET A 230 3.36 -11.91 1.32
C MET A 230 2.95 -10.58 0.67
N SER A 231 1.65 -10.34 0.54
CA SER A 231 1.10 -9.05 0.14
C SER A 231 -0.07 -8.70 1.05
N ARG A 232 0.07 -7.62 1.82
CA ARG A 232 -0.98 -7.10 2.71
C ARG A 232 -1.35 -5.68 2.34
N ASP A 233 -1.30 -4.72 3.25
CA ASP A 233 -1.64 -3.32 2.98
C ASP A 233 -0.97 -2.82 1.70
N MET A 234 -1.75 -2.26 0.78
CA MET A 234 -1.26 -2.01 -0.56
C MET A 234 -1.84 -0.75 -1.20
N THR A 235 -1.13 -0.27 -2.21
CA THR A 235 -1.63 0.68 -3.20
C THR A 235 -1.14 0.35 -4.59
N LEU A 236 -1.72 1.02 -5.60
CA LEU A 236 -1.29 0.97 -6.98
C LEU A 236 -0.80 2.36 -7.42
N PHE A 237 0.13 2.37 -8.34
CA PHE A 237 0.58 3.59 -8.98
C PHE A 237 0.82 3.32 -10.48
N VAL A 238 0.31 4.20 -11.33
CA VAL A 238 0.61 4.22 -12.78
C VAL A 238 1.48 5.44 -13.04
N ASP A 239 2.64 5.22 -13.62
CA ASP A 239 3.56 6.31 -13.94
C ASP A 239 3.28 6.91 -15.33
N ASP A 240 3.91 8.05 -15.64
CA ASP A 240 3.69 8.80 -16.88
C ASP A 240 4.03 8.00 -18.14
N ASP A 241 4.84 6.96 -18.04
CA ASP A 241 5.17 6.04 -19.14
C ASP A 241 4.15 4.90 -19.32
N GLY A 242 3.12 4.88 -18.50
CA GLY A 242 2.07 3.85 -18.53
C GLY A 242 2.45 2.56 -17.81
N LYS A 243 3.61 2.46 -17.17
CA LYS A 243 3.94 1.33 -16.30
C LYS A 243 3.20 1.43 -14.99
N ALA A 244 2.68 0.30 -14.55
CA ALA A 244 1.97 0.19 -13.27
C ALA A 244 2.80 -0.56 -12.24
N TYR A 245 2.64 -0.14 -10.99
CA TYR A 245 3.35 -0.69 -9.85
C TYR A 245 2.38 -1.05 -8.74
N HIS A 246 2.61 -2.20 -8.13
CA HIS A 246 1.96 -2.65 -6.91
C HIS A 246 2.93 -2.41 -5.74
N ILE A 247 2.54 -1.58 -4.80
CA ILE A 247 3.30 -1.25 -3.59
C ILE A 247 2.57 -1.89 -2.41
N TYR A 248 3.23 -2.76 -1.66
CA TYR A 248 2.56 -3.54 -0.62
C TYR A 248 3.47 -3.85 0.57
N SER A 249 2.86 -4.02 1.74
CA SER A 249 3.51 -4.54 2.93
C SER A 249 3.75 -6.03 2.79
N SER A 250 4.97 -6.45 3.07
CA SER A 250 5.44 -7.83 3.00
C SER A 250 6.32 -8.16 4.21
N GLU A 251 6.86 -9.38 4.25
CA GLU A 251 7.80 -9.79 5.28
C GLU A 251 7.24 -9.56 6.70
N GLU A 252 6.03 -10.04 6.98
CA GLU A 252 5.28 -9.82 8.23
C GLU A 252 5.00 -8.34 8.53
N ASN A 253 4.67 -7.55 7.52
CA ASN A 253 4.49 -6.09 7.56
C ASN A 253 5.76 -5.30 7.93
N LEU A 254 6.92 -5.95 7.87
CA LEU A 254 8.19 -5.31 8.22
C LEU A 254 8.78 -4.46 7.12
N THR A 255 8.45 -4.78 5.85
CA THR A 255 9.13 -4.22 4.68
C THR A 255 8.10 -3.91 3.59
N LEU A 256 8.21 -2.76 2.94
CA LEU A 256 7.45 -2.51 1.72
C LEU A 256 8.17 -3.09 0.52
N HIS A 257 7.40 -3.69 -0.38
CA HIS A 257 7.84 -4.08 -1.71
C HIS A 257 7.21 -3.18 -2.76
N ILE A 258 7.94 -2.88 -3.83
CA ILE A 258 7.43 -2.25 -5.05
C ILE A 258 7.66 -3.24 -6.18
N ALA A 259 6.59 -3.74 -6.77
CA ALA A 259 6.63 -4.69 -7.87
C ALA A 259 6.02 -4.09 -9.13
N GLU A 260 6.75 -4.20 -10.26
CA GLU A 260 6.25 -3.82 -11.58
C GLU A 260 5.17 -4.82 -12.03
N LEU A 261 4.08 -4.31 -12.59
CA LEU A 261 3.02 -5.11 -13.18
C LEU A 261 3.30 -5.36 -14.68
N THR A 262 2.70 -6.41 -15.22
CA THR A 262 2.67 -6.64 -16.67
C THR A 262 1.89 -5.55 -17.38
N ASP A 263 2.09 -5.41 -18.68
CA ASP A 263 1.47 -4.37 -19.51
C ASP A 263 -0.07 -4.36 -19.49
N ASP A 264 -0.71 -5.47 -19.17
CA ASP A 264 -2.16 -5.60 -18.99
C ASP A 264 -2.61 -5.32 -17.55
N TYR A 265 -1.67 -5.06 -16.65
CA TYR A 265 -1.83 -4.84 -15.21
C TYR A 265 -2.40 -6.04 -14.44
N LEU A 266 -2.41 -7.24 -15.02
CA LEU A 266 -3.05 -8.40 -14.40
C LEU A 266 -2.09 -9.30 -13.62
N GLN A 267 -0.78 -9.11 -13.78
CA GLN A 267 0.24 -9.93 -13.14
C GLN A 267 1.43 -9.09 -12.71
N HIS A 268 2.25 -9.63 -11.80
CA HIS A 268 3.58 -9.08 -11.54
C HIS A 268 4.52 -9.52 -12.67
N SER A 269 5.39 -8.59 -13.11
CA SER A 269 6.37 -8.85 -14.18
C SER A 269 7.53 -9.75 -13.72
N GLY A 270 7.63 -10.01 -12.43
CA GLY A 270 8.77 -10.67 -11.80
C GLY A 270 9.84 -9.68 -11.28
N ARG A 271 9.70 -8.41 -11.61
CA ARG A 271 10.64 -7.36 -11.20
C ARG A 271 10.12 -6.66 -9.97
N TYR A 272 10.89 -6.65 -8.89
CA TYR A 272 10.54 -5.94 -7.66
C TYR A 272 11.75 -5.56 -6.82
N ILE A 273 11.55 -4.60 -5.95
CA ILE A 273 12.53 -4.15 -4.97
C ILE A 273 11.92 -4.13 -3.56
N ARG A 274 12.79 -4.16 -2.57
CA ARG A 274 12.46 -3.94 -1.16
C ARG A 274 12.80 -2.52 -0.76
N ILE A 275 11.92 -1.86 -0.02
CA ILE A 275 12.17 -0.55 0.56
C ILE A 275 11.84 -0.58 2.05
N PHE A 276 12.55 0.21 2.85
CA PHE A 276 12.39 0.32 4.30
C PHE A 276 12.35 -1.03 5.04
N PRO A 277 13.34 -1.95 4.84
CA PRO A 277 13.36 -3.22 5.57
C PRO A 277 13.33 -3.00 7.09
N GLY A 278 12.43 -3.69 7.78
CA GLY A 278 12.23 -3.54 9.22
C GLY A 278 11.54 -2.24 9.65
N GLY A 279 11.10 -1.41 8.71
CA GLY A 279 10.52 -0.09 8.98
C GLY A 279 9.07 -0.11 9.45
N HIS A 280 8.35 -1.22 9.35
CA HIS A 280 6.93 -1.33 9.71
C HIS A 280 6.06 -0.24 9.07
N ASN A 281 6.13 -0.14 7.75
CA ASN A 281 5.31 0.80 7.00
C ASN A 281 4.09 0.09 6.43
N GLU A 282 2.90 0.58 6.78
CA GLU A 282 1.61 0.09 6.30
C GLU A 282 0.84 1.18 5.55
N ALA A 283 -0.29 0.82 4.96
CA ALA A 283 -1.21 1.71 4.24
C ALA A 283 -0.49 2.67 3.28
N PRO A 284 0.40 2.17 2.38
CA PRO A 284 1.14 3.05 1.48
C PRO A 284 0.20 3.82 0.56
N ALA A 285 0.50 5.11 0.37
CA ALA A 285 -0.08 5.96 -0.65
C ALA A 285 1.06 6.62 -1.43
N LEU A 286 1.04 6.50 -2.76
CA LEU A 286 2.07 7.07 -3.64
C LEU A 286 1.43 8.03 -4.62
N PHE A 287 2.03 9.20 -4.79
CA PHE A 287 1.64 10.17 -5.80
C PHE A 287 2.86 10.91 -6.36
N LYS A 288 2.71 11.51 -7.53
CA LYS A 288 3.71 12.31 -8.20
C LYS A 288 3.28 13.76 -8.24
N LYS A 289 4.17 14.67 -7.87
CA LYS A 289 3.97 16.10 -7.95
C LYS A 289 5.30 16.79 -8.22
N ASP A 290 5.33 17.71 -9.20
CA ASP A 290 6.51 18.49 -9.56
C ASP A 290 7.75 17.62 -9.88
N ASN A 291 7.54 16.53 -10.63
CA ASN A 291 8.52 15.50 -10.95
C ASN A 291 9.16 14.79 -9.73
N MET A 292 8.56 14.94 -8.57
CA MET A 292 8.91 14.19 -7.36
C MET A 292 7.84 13.17 -7.03
N TYR A 293 8.28 12.01 -6.56
CA TYR A 293 7.42 10.99 -6.01
C TYR A 293 7.32 11.16 -4.50
N TRP A 294 6.11 11.10 -4.00
CA TRP A 294 5.79 11.25 -2.59
C TRP A 294 5.09 10.00 -2.11
N MET A 295 5.61 9.40 -1.05
CA MET A 295 4.99 8.25 -0.42
C MET A 295 4.60 8.62 1.01
N ILE A 296 3.36 8.32 1.37
CA ILE A 296 2.85 8.44 2.73
C ILE A 296 2.53 7.03 3.21
N THR A 297 2.96 6.70 4.44
CA THR A 297 2.67 5.43 5.09
C THR A 297 2.24 5.67 6.53
N SER A 298 1.58 4.69 7.13
CA SER A 298 1.36 4.61 8.57
C SER A 298 2.39 3.69 9.23
N GLY A 299 2.42 3.68 10.56
CA GLY A 299 3.07 2.62 11.34
C GLY A 299 2.21 1.36 11.38
N CYS A 300 2.76 0.29 11.96
CA CYS A 300 2.09 -0.98 12.12
C CYS A 300 1.56 -1.11 13.56
N THR A 301 0.34 -0.59 13.79
CA THR A 301 -0.33 -0.60 15.10
C THR A 301 -1.73 -1.24 15.03
N GLY A 302 -1.96 -2.08 14.03
CA GLY A 302 -3.28 -2.60 13.72
C GLY A 302 -4.21 -1.46 13.26
N TRP A 303 -5.38 -1.33 13.89
CA TRP A 303 -6.36 -0.29 13.56
C TRP A 303 -6.29 0.93 14.50
N ASP A 304 -5.32 0.98 15.40
CA ASP A 304 -5.10 2.14 16.27
C ASP A 304 -4.42 3.28 15.49
N PRO A 305 -4.85 4.54 15.72
CA PRO A 305 -4.21 5.69 15.10
C PRO A 305 -2.73 5.77 15.43
N ASN A 306 -1.91 6.11 14.43
CA ASN A 306 -0.48 6.33 14.59
C ASN A 306 0.02 7.46 13.68
N GLU A 307 1.31 7.77 13.78
CA GLU A 307 1.93 8.84 13.02
C GLU A 307 2.03 8.49 11.53
N ALA A 308 1.64 9.42 10.66
CA ALA A 308 1.93 9.34 9.25
C ALA A 308 3.42 9.61 8.99
N ARG A 309 4.03 8.81 8.12
CA ARG A 309 5.42 8.96 7.68
C ARG A 309 5.43 9.37 6.22
N MET A 310 6.23 10.39 5.87
CA MET A 310 6.32 10.87 4.50
C MET A 310 7.74 10.67 3.97
N PHE A 311 7.82 10.19 2.75
CA PHE A 311 9.07 9.98 2.02
C PHE A 311 8.97 10.62 0.64
N SER A 312 10.11 11.02 0.08
CA SER A 312 10.17 11.55 -1.28
C SER A 312 11.36 11.00 -2.06
N ALA A 313 11.20 10.92 -3.37
CA ALA A 313 12.24 10.57 -4.31
C ALA A 313 12.27 11.58 -5.47
N VAL A 314 13.48 12.04 -5.82
CA VAL A 314 13.69 13.15 -6.77
C VAL A 314 13.80 12.71 -8.22
N SER A 315 13.71 11.44 -8.53
CA SER A 315 13.91 10.95 -9.89
C SER A 315 13.06 9.73 -10.19
N TYR A 316 12.39 9.82 -11.32
CA TYR A 316 11.66 8.74 -11.98
C TYR A 316 12.47 7.43 -12.03
N THR A 317 13.75 7.49 -12.35
CA THR A 317 14.63 6.31 -12.45
C THR A 317 14.87 5.57 -11.13
N HIS A 318 14.35 6.08 -10.02
CA HIS A 318 14.55 5.48 -8.70
C HIS A 318 13.35 4.67 -8.21
N LEU A 319 12.17 4.93 -8.77
CA LEU A 319 10.98 4.09 -8.56
C LEU A 319 10.76 3.11 -9.71
N THR A 320 11.33 3.38 -10.89
CA THR A 320 11.35 2.43 -11.98
C THR A 320 12.48 1.44 -11.77
N LEU A 321 12.15 0.19 -11.90
CA LEU A 321 13.15 -0.87 -11.93
C LEU A 321 13.99 -0.72 -13.20
N PRO A 322 15.30 -0.89 -13.14
CA PRO A 322 16.20 -0.70 -14.27
C PRO A 322 15.93 -1.62 -15.43
#